data_9802abe45c47e238cff9a99583522080
#
_entry.id   9802abe45c47e238cff9a99583522080
#
_cell.length_a   1.000
_cell.length_b   1.000
_cell.length_c   1.000
_cell.angle_alpha   90.00
_cell.angle_beta   90.00
_cell.angle_gamma   90.00
#
_symmetry.space_group_name_H-M   'P 1'
#
loop_
_entity.id
_entity.type
_entity.pdbx_description
1 polymer ?
#
loop_
_entity_poly.entity_id
_entity_poly.type
_entity_poly.pdbx_seq_one_letter_code
_entity_poly.pdbx_strand_id
1 'polypeptide(L)'
;GGESCLKYAMERAGIRERILRLEQKEKAVIGGFFDEGDLLLSGGESQKIAMARSFFRKTPVIALDEPTSALDVISEDTMYKSVMEQAQDETILFISHRLASARFCDRILVFASGRIIEKGTHNELLRKQGCYYEMWSVQAEKFVGGEAAYEH
;
A
#
# COMPACT_ATOMS: atom_id res chain seq x y z
N GLY A 1 27.00 -1.35 -3.95
CA GLY A 1 25.74 -2.06 -3.86
C GLY A 1 24.68 -1.51 -2.92
N GLY A 2 25.00 -1.12 -1.68
CA GLY A 2 24.00 -0.75 -0.67
C GLY A 2 23.24 0.54 -0.97
N GLU A 3 23.91 1.56 -1.44
CA GLU A 3 23.34 2.89 -1.75
C GLU A 3 22.33 2.82 -2.90
N SER A 4 22.63 2.08 -3.95
CA SER A 4 21.73 1.87 -5.08
C SER A 4 20.46 1.11 -4.66
N CYS A 5 20.59 0.12 -3.78
CA CYS A 5 19.44 -0.62 -3.23
C CYS A 5 18.58 0.26 -2.32
N LEU A 6 19.19 1.12 -1.50
CA LEU A 6 18.47 2.04 -0.63
C LEU A 6 17.69 3.06 -1.45
N LYS A 7 18.32 3.66 -2.46
CA LYS A 7 17.66 4.59 -3.37
C LYS A 7 16.44 3.94 -4.02
N TYR A 8 16.60 2.77 -4.62
CA TYR A 8 15.53 2.02 -5.25
C TYR A 8 14.37 1.72 -4.28
N ALA A 9 14.68 1.25 -3.08
CA ALA A 9 13.66 0.94 -2.07
C ALA A 9 12.86 2.18 -1.64
N MET A 10 13.52 3.33 -1.48
CA MET A 10 12.86 4.59 -1.13
C MET A 10 12.01 5.15 -2.28
N GLU A 11 12.47 5.02 -3.53
CA GLU A 11 11.71 5.42 -4.72
C GLU A 11 10.45 4.59 -4.85
N ARG A 12 10.57 3.26 -4.76
CA ARG A 12 9.46 2.32 -4.81
C ARG A 12 8.40 2.55 -3.73
N ALA A 13 8.83 2.94 -2.54
CA ALA A 13 7.93 3.29 -1.44
C ALA A 13 7.38 4.74 -1.52
N GLY A 14 7.82 5.55 -2.47
CA GLY A 14 7.37 6.93 -2.62
C GLY A 14 7.77 7.84 -1.45
N ILE A 15 8.92 7.59 -0.79
CA ILE A 15 9.40 8.38 0.36
C ILE A 15 10.71 9.12 0.07
N ARG A 16 11.37 8.82 -1.05
CA ARG A 16 12.72 9.34 -1.34
C ARG A 16 12.81 10.86 -1.30
N GLU A 17 11.92 11.57 -1.98
CA GLU A 17 11.96 13.04 -2.02
C GLU A 17 11.81 13.65 -0.64
N ARG A 18 10.95 13.06 0.21
CA ARG A 18 10.77 13.52 1.58
C ARG A 18 12.04 13.35 2.40
N ILE A 19 12.71 12.22 2.28
CA ILE A 19 13.98 11.95 2.96
C ILE A 19 15.08 12.91 2.49
N LEU A 20 15.19 13.17 1.20
CA LEU A 20 16.21 14.06 0.65
C LEU A 20 16.06 15.54 1.07
N ARG A 21 14.86 15.95 1.52
CA ARG A 21 14.60 17.29 2.05
C ARG A 21 15.02 17.45 3.51
N LEU A 22 15.35 16.36 4.21
CA LEU A 22 15.86 16.41 5.57
C LEU A 22 17.31 16.87 5.59
N GLU A 23 17.71 17.60 6.62
CA GLU A 23 19.08 18.06 6.80
C GLU A 23 20.07 16.87 6.84
N GLN A 24 19.74 15.85 7.59
CA GLN A 24 20.55 14.63 7.74
C GLN A 24 20.22 13.55 6.69
N LYS A 25 19.25 13.79 5.80
CA LYS A 25 18.81 12.86 4.75
C LYS A 25 18.57 11.45 5.31
N GLU A 26 19.20 10.44 4.69
CA GLU A 26 19.07 9.02 5.08
C GLU A 26 19.65 8.72 6.47
N LYS A 27 20.37 9.63 7.07
CA LYS A 27 20.93 9.51 8.43
C LYS A 27 20.04 10.11 9.50
N ALA A 28 18.91 10.71 9.12
CA ALA A 28 17.99 11.29 10.07
C ALA A 28 17.44 10.22 11.02
N VAL A 29 17.45 10.55 12.31
CA VAL A 29 16.89 9.67 13.35
C VAL A 29 15.37 9.83 13.36
N ILE A 30 14.66 8.70 13.35
CA ILE A 30 13.21 8.65 13.34
C ILE A 30 12.72 8.24 14.71
N GLY A 31 11.84 9.06 15.30
CA GLY A 31 11.09 8.70 16.49
C GLY A 31 11.90 8.63 17.77
N GLY A 32 12.46 9.72 18.21
CA GLY A 32 12.92 9.90 19.57
C GLY A 32 11.85 10.52 20.43
N PHE A 33 11.67 10.03 21.64
CA PHE A 33 10.80 10.66 22.63
C PHE A 33 11.51 11.79 23.40
N PHE A 34 12.79 12.07 23.13
CA PHE A 34 13.65 12.83 24.03
C PHE A 34 14.62 13.84 23.42
N ASP A 35 14.77 13.93 22.08
CA ASP A 35 15.69 14.90 21.46
C ASP A 35 14.96 15.90 20.55
N GLU A 36 15.30 17.19 20.71
CA GLU A 36 14.73 18.30 19.92
C GLU A 36 15.03 18.23 18.40
N GLY A 37 15.77 17.20 17.95
CA GLY A 37 16.13 16.96 16.55
C GLY A 37 15.44 15.77 15.90
N ASP A 38 14.56 15.08 16.60
CA ASP A 38 13.92 13.88 16.09
C ASP A 38 12.82 14.18 15.07
N LEU A 39 12.87 13.46 13.96
CA LEU A 39 11.89 13.57 12.90
C LEU A 39 10.57 12.92 13.31
N LEU A 40 9.54 13.74 13.50
CA LEU A 40 8.17 13.26 13.63
C LEU A 40 7.62 12.96 12.22
N LEU A 41 7.39 11.69 11.94
CA LEU A 41 6.76 11.24 10.71
C LEU A 41 5.23 11.25 10.85
N SER A 42 4.54 11.64 9.79
CA SER A 42 3.12 11.33 9.67
C SER A 42 2.89 9.82 9.61
N GLY A 43 1.65 9.36 9.89
CA GLY A 43 1.30 7.94 9.78
C GLY A 43 1.60 7.39 8.38
N GLY A 44 1.30 8.15 7.32
CA GLY A 44 1.59 7.78 5.94
C GLY A 44 3.10 7.72 5.64
N GLU A 45 3.89 8.64 6.16
CA GLU A 45 5.35 8.61 6.01
C GLU A 45 5.96 7.40 6.72
N SER A 46 5.46 7.07 7.92
CA SER A 46 5.88 5.88 8.67
C SER A 46 5.59 4.60 7.91
N GLN A 47 4.41 4.48 7.29
CA GLN A 47 4.05 3.34 6.43
C GLN A 47 4.98 3.23 5.22
N LYS A 48 5.24 4.33 4.52
CA LYS A 48 6.17 4.35 3.39
C LYS A 48 7.58 3.91 3.77
N ILE A 49 8.07 4.30 4.95
CA ILE A 49 9.37 3.83 5.44
C ILE A 49 9.36 2.34 5.77
N ALA A 50 8.30 1.83 6.39
CA ALA A 50 8.16 0.39 6.63
C ALA A 50 8.17 -0.41 5.32
N MET A 51 7.49 0.08 4.28
CA MET A 51 7.52 -0.50 2.95
C MET A 51 8.93 -0.44 2.32
N ALA A 52 9.62 0.70 2.40
CA ALA A 52 10.99 0.83 1.91
C ALA A 52 11.93 -0.19 2.55
N ARG A 53 11.78 -0.43 3.86
CA ARG A 53 12.55 -1.48 4.55
C ARG A 53 12.28 -2.89 4.00
N SER A 54 11.03 -3.19 3.65
CA SER A 54 10.66 -4.48 3.04
C SER A 54 11.30 -4.63 1.66
N PHE A 55 11.22 -3.62 0.82
CA PHE A 55 11.83 -3.62 -0.52
C PHE A 55 13.37 -3.68 -0.48
N PHE A 56 13.99 -3.02 0.51
CA PHE A 56 15.44 -3.05 0.68
C PHE A 56 15.99 -4.45 0.94
N ARG A 57 15.21 -5.31 1.61
CA ARG A 57 15.61 -6.69 1.92
C ARG A 57 15.70 -7.62 0.73
N LYS A 58 15.09 -7.27 -0.41
CA LYS A 58 15.08 -8.09 -1.64
C LYS A 58 14.67 -9.55 -1.40
N THR A 59 13.58 -9.75 -0.67
CA THR A 59 13.03 -11.09 -0.43
C THR A 59 12.15 -11.52 -1.60
N PRO A 60 12.09 -12.81 -1.95
CA PRO A 60 11.23 -13.28 -3.03
C PRO A 60 9.73 -13.16 -2.71
N VAL A 61 9.38 -13.00 -1.44
CA VAL A 61 8.00 -12.79 -0.98
C VAL A 61 7.96 -11.59 -0.06
N ILE A 62 7.04 -10.68 -0.31
CA ILE A 62 6.79 -9.48 0.50
C ILE A 62 5.33 -9.51 0.93
N ALA A 63 5.07 -9.46 2.24
CA ALA A 63 3.73 -9.32 2.79
C ALA A 63 3.51 -7.88 3.28
N LEU A 64 2.46 -7.26 2.80
CA LEU A 64 2.03 -5.90 3.13
C LEU A 64 0.64 -5.97 3.76
N ASP A 65 0.59 -5.71 5.06
CA ASP A 65 -0.64 -5.72 5.84
C ASP A 65 -1.14 -4.28 6.00
N GLU A 66 -2.32 -3.99 5.45
CA GLU A 66 -2.96 -2.67 5.42
C GLU A 66 -2.01 -1.52 5.04
N PRO A 67 -1.22 -1.65 3.94
CA PRO A 67 -0.11 -0.74 3.65
C PRO A 67 -0.55 0.68 3.29
N THR A 68 -1.85 0.92 3.15
CA THR A 68 -2.42 2.21 2.75
C THR A 68 -3.39 2.78 3.77
N SER A 69 -3.49 2.18 4.97
CA SER A 69 -4.48 2.58 5.98
C SER A 69 -4.38 4.05 6.41
N ALA A 70 -3.19 4.66 6.35
CA ALA A 70 -2.95 6.07 6.68
C ALA A 70 -2.80 6.97 5.43
N LEU A 71 -3.11 6.46 4.22
CA LEU A 71 -3.02 7.22 2.98
C LEU A 71 -4.41 7.68 2.50
N ASP A 72 -4.45 8.83 1.85
CA ASP A 72 -5.60 9.27 1.06
C ASP A 72 -5.73 8.44 -0.23
N VAL A 73 -6.90 8.52 -0.89
CA VAL A 73 -7.24 7.69 -2.06
C VAL A 73 -6.25 7.86 -3.22
N ILE A 74 -5.77 9.09 -3.46
CA ILE A 74 -4.86 9.39 -4.57
C ILE A 74 -3.47 8.82 -4.28
N SER A 75 -2.99 9.02 -3.05
CA SER A 75 -1.72 8.48 -2.58
C SER A 75 -1.73 6.95 -2.56
N GLU A 76 -2.87 6.35 -2.21
CA GLU A 76 -3.08 4.90 -2.23
C GLU A 76 -2.94 4.35 -3.66
N ASP A 77 -3.68 4.89 -4.63
CA ASP A 77 -3.63 4.44 -6.04
C ASP A 77 -2.21 4.58 -6.62
N THR A 78 -1.55 5.70 -6.35
CA THR A 78 -0.17 5.94 -6.77
C THR A 78 0.79 4.91 -6.19
N MET A 79 0.63 4.58 -4.91
CA MET A 79 1.47 3.60 -4.22
C MET A 79 1.29 2.20 -4.83
N TYR A 80 0.04 1.74 -5.01
CA TYR A 80 -0.21 0.42 -5.60
C TYR A 80 0.36 0.32 -7.01
N LYS A 81 0.16 1.33 -7.87
CA LYS A 81 0.75 1.37 -9.21
C LYS A 81 2.27 1.28 -9.14
N SER A 82 2.92 2.10 -8.31
CA SER A 82 4.38 2.09 -8.16
C SER A 82 4.91 0.73 -7.69
N VAL A 83 4.23 0.10 -6.74
CA VAL A 83 4.64 -1.23 -6.23
C VAL A 83 4.50 -2.30 -7.31
N MET A 84 3.40 -2.28 -8.07
CA MET A 84 3.16 -3.26 -9.14
C MET A 84 4.07 -3.08 -10.35
N GLU A 85 4.28 -1.84 -10.80
CA GLU A 85 5.17 -1.53 -11.94
C GLU A 85 6.63 -1.91 -11.66
N GLN A 86 7.04 -1.85 -10.40
CA GLN A 86 8.40 -2.15 -9.98
C GLN A 86 8.57 -3.58 -9.44
N ALA A 87 7.49 -4.35 -9.32
CA ALA A 87 7.57 -5.76 -8.99
C ALA A 87 8.19 -6.51 -10.18
N GLN A 88 9.33 -7.18 -9.96
CA GLN A 88 10.00 -7.98 -11.00
C GLN A 88 9.71 -9.46 -10.75
N ASP A 89 10.51 -10.07 -9.89
CA ASP A 89 10.43 -11.50 -9.59
C ASP A 89 9.85 -11.78 -8.19
N GLU A 90 9.30 -10.75 -7.52
CA GLU A 90 8.75 -10.92 -6.19
C GLU A 90 7.27 -11.32 -6.22
N THR A 91 6.88 -12.15 -5.28
CA THR A 91 5.48 -12.38 -4.94
C THR A 91 5.06 -11.38 -3.86
N ILE A 92 4.08 -10.52 -4.17
CA ILE A 92 3.58 -9.54 -3.22
C ILE A 92 2.21 -9.99 -2.71
N LEU A 93 2.11 -10.13 -1.39
CA LEU A 93 0.85 -10.43 -0.71
C LEU A 93 0.31 -9.14 -0.09
N PHE A 94 -0.83 -8.67 -0.58
CA PHE A 94 -1.55 -7.57 0.04
C PHE A 94 -2.66 -8.12 0.93
N ILE A 95 -2.71 -7.65 2.17
CA ILE A 95 -3.83 -7.85 3.07
C ILE A 95 -4.52 -6.50 3.20
N SER A 96 -5.76 -6.40 2.78
CA SER A 96 -6.50 -5.15 2.82
C SER A 96 -8.01 -5.39 2.89
N HIS A 97 -8.71 -4.50 3.56
CA HIS A 97 -10.16 -4.37 3.50
C HIS A 97 -10.61 -3.35 2.45
N ARG A 98 -9.68 -2.66 1.79
CA ARG A 98 -9.94 -1.70 0.70
C ARG A 98 -9.88 -2.41 -0.64
N LEU A 99 -11.04 -2.68 -1.23
CA LEU A 99 -11.13 -3.49 -2.44
C LEU A 99 -10.63 -2.77 -3.70
N ALA A 100 -10.52 -1.43 -3.68
CA ALA A 100 -9.99 -0.67 -4.81
C ALA A 100 -8.60 -1.15 -5.26
N SER A 101 -7.78 -1.62 -4.32
CA SER A 101 -6.47 -2.20 -4.61
C SER A 101 -6.51 -3.61 -5.21
N ALA A 102 -7.57 -4.36 -4.94
CA ALA A 102 -7.70 -5.74 -5.40
C ALA A 102 -7.70 -5.86 -6.94
N ARG A 103 -8.14 -4.81 -7.66
CA ARG A 103 -8.11 -4.77 -9.14
C ARG A 103 -6.71 -4.86 -9.75
N PHE A 104 -5.67 -4.51 -8.97
CA PHE A 104 -4.28 -4.56 -9.41
C PHE A 104 -3.62 -5.93 -9.17
N CYS A 105 -4.28 -6.83 -8.44
CA CYS A 105 -3.73 -8.13 -8.09
C CYS A 105 -4.03 -9.18 -9.18
N ASP A 106 -3.04 -10.03 -9.47
CA ASP A 106 -3.20 -11.18 -10.37
C ASP A 106 -4.18 -12.22 -9.80
N ARG A 107 -4.24 -12.32 -8.48
CA ARG A 107 -5.11 -13.27 -7.77
C ARG A 107 -5.62 -12.68 -6.47
N ILE A 108 -6.89 -12.90 -6.21
CA ILE A 108 -7.59 -12.49 -5.00
C ILE A 108 -8.02 -13.72 -4.25
N LEU A 109 -7.84 -13.71 -2.94
CA LEU A 109 -8.32 -14.74 -2.00
C LEU A 109 -9.26 -14.06 -1.01
N VAL A 110 -10.51 -14.50 -0.98
CA VAL A 110 -11.50 -14.01 -0.01
C VAL A 110 -11.57 -14.95 1.16
N PHE A 111 -11.38 -14.41 2.36
CA PHE A 111 -11.41 -15.17 3.60
C PHE A 111 -12.68 -14.90 4.39
N ALA A 112 -13.28 -15.95 4.92
CA ALA A 112 -14.32 -15.85 5.96
C ALA A 112 -14.14 -16.99 6.96
N SER A 113 -14.28 -16.69 8.24
CA SER A 113 -14.15 -17.65 9.35
C SER A 113 -12.87 -18.51 9.26
N GLY A 114 -11.74 -17.88 8.91
CA GLY A 114 -10.44 -18.54 8.80
C GLY A 114 -10.26 -19.47 7.59
N ARG A 115 -11.17 -19.42 6.62
CA ARG A 115 -11.14 -20.26 5.40
C ARG A 115 -11.20 -19.39 4.15
N ILE A 116 -10.56 -19.87 3.08
CA ILE A 116 -10.73 -19.28 1.75
C ILE A 116 -12.09 -19.73 1.20
N ILE A 117 -12.99 -18.77 1.01
CA ILE A 117 -14.34 -19.02 0.48
C ILE A 117 -14.42 -18.75 -1.02
N GLU A 118 -13.62 -17.82 -1.53
CA GLU A 118 -13.54 -17.51 -2.95
C GLU A 118 -12.08 -17.25 -3.35
N LYS A 119 -11.77 -17.56 -4.62
CA LYS A 119 -10.49 -17.25 -5.25
C LYS A 119 -10.67 -17.00 -6.74
N GLY A 120 -9.89 -16.08 -7.28
CA GLY A 120 -9.90 -15.74 -8.71
C GLY A 120 -9.27 -14.38 -8.98
N THR A 121 -9.36 -13.93 -10.21
CA THR A 121 -9.08 -12.55 -10.61
C THR A 121 -10.26 -11.64 -10.25
N HIS A 122 -10.05 -10.33 -10.25
CA HIS A 122 -11.11 -9.34 -10.05
C HIS A 122 -12.34 -9.61 -10.95
N ASN A 123 -12.10 -9.76 -12.24
CA ASN A 123 -13.17 -9.96 -13.21
C ASN A 123 -13.90 -11.31 -13.05
N GLU A 124 -13.20 -12.36 -12.67
CA GLU A 124 -13.81 -13.66 -12.40
C GLU A 124 -14.71 -13.61 -11.18
N LEU A 125 -14.26 -12.95 -10.11
CA LEU A 125 -15.02 -12.84 -8.87
C LEU A 125 -16.25 -11.93 -9.03
N LEU A 126 -16.15 -10.85 -9.81
CA LEU A 126 -17.32 -10.02 -10.14
C LEU A 126 -18.38 -10.81 -10.91
N ARG A 127 -17.96 -11.65 -11.88
CA ARG A 127 -18.91 -12.48 -12.64
C ARG A 127 -19.59 -13.56 -11.81
N LYS A 128 -18.92 -14.05 -10.76
CA LYS A 128 -19.47 -15.05 -9.84
C LYS A 128 -20.60 -14.50 -8.97
N GLN A 129 -20.68 -13.19 -8.79
CA GLN A 129 -21.67 -12.51 -7.95
C GLN A 129 -21.76 -13.08 -6.52
N GLY A 130 -20.61 -13.48 -5.96
CA GLY A 130 -20.50 -14.02 -4.62
C GLY A 130 -20.11 -12.95 -3.59
N CYS A 131 -19.52 -13.37 -2.49
CA CYS A 131 -19.11 -12.50 -1.38
C CYS A 131 -18.20 -11.35 -1.82
N TYR A 132 -17.25 -11.62 -2.72
CA TYR A 132 -16.40 -10.55 -3.29
C TYR A 132 -17.22 -9.48 -4.01
N TYR A 133 -18.18 -9.88 -4.84
CA TYR A 133 -19.04 -8.96 -5.56
C TYR A 133 -19.87 -8.10 -4.61
N GLU A 134 -20.45 -8.69 -3.57
CA GLU A 134 -21.22 -7.95 -2.57
C GLU A 134 -20.35 -6.91 -1.86
N MET A 135 -19.16 -7.30 -1.41
CA MET A 135 -18.19 -6.37 -0.78
C MET A 135 -17.78 -5.24 -1.73
N TRP A 136 -17.51 -5.56 -3.00
CA TRP A 136 -17.14 -4.59 -4.01
C TRP A 136 -18.26 -3.58 -4.27
N SER A 137 -19.51 -4.04 -4.43
CA SER A 137 -20.67 -3.19 -4.70
C SER A 137 -20.90 -2.18 -3.56
N VAL A 138 -20.83 -2.64 -2.33
CA VAL A 138 -20.98 -1.77 -1.14
C VAL A 138 -19.89 -0.71 -1.07
N GLN A 139 -18.64 -1.04 -1.42
CA GLN A 139 -17.57 -0.04 -1.44
C GLN A 139 -17.70 0.92 -2.63
N ALA A 140 -18.08 0.43 -3.81
CA ALA A 140 -18.28 1.27 -4.98
C ALA A 140 -19.39 2.32 -4.78
N GLU A 141 -20.50 1.94 -4.16
CA GLU A 141 -21.60 2.87 -3.83
C GLU A 141 -21.15 4.02 -2.91
N LYS A 142 -20.27 3.74 -1.95
CA LYS A 142 -19.71 4.77 -1.07
C LYS A 142 -18.83 5.78 -1.80
N PHE A 143 -18.15 5.37 -2.86
CA PHE A 143 -17.35 6.27 -3.67
C PHE A 143 -18.21 7.16 -4.58
N VAL A 144 -19.28 6.62 -5.17
CA VAL A 144 -20.21 7.38 -6.02
C VAL A 144 -21.06 8.34 -5.20
N GLY A 145 -21.53 7.93 -4.01
CA GLY A 145 -22.32 8.77 -3.12
C GLY A 145 -21.55 9.91 -2.45
N GLY A 146 -20.22 9.80 -2.35
CA GLY A 146 -19.36 10.85 -1.77
C GLY A 146 -19.14 12.05 -2.70
N GLU A 147 -19.17 11.88 -4.02
CA GLU A 147 -19.02 12.98 -4.97
C GLU A 147 -20.26 13.90 -5.02
N ALA A 148 -21.45 13.38 -4.74
CA ALA A 148 -22.69 14.18 -4.72
C ALA A 148 -22.85 15.08 -3.47
N ALA A 149 -22.00 14.96 -2.46
CA ALA A 149 -22.08 15.71 -1.21
C ALA A 149 -21.23 17.00 -1.20
N TYR A 150 -20.47 17.30 -2.24
CA TYR A 150 -19.60 18.49 -2.34
C TYR A 150 -20.09 19.55 -3.34
N GLU A 151 -21.28 19.38 -3.93
CA GLU A 151 -21.93 20.41 -4.78
C GLU A 151 -23.07 21.11 -4.00
N HIS A 152 -22.74 21.81 -2.91
CA HIS A 152 -23.60 22.85 -2.35
C HIS A 152 -22.77 23.92 -1.64
#